data_6ab0119fa487b0db5694eb425f1cb6f4
#
_entry.id   6ab0119fa487b0db5694eb425f1cb6f4
#
_cell.length_a   1.000
_cell.length_b   1.000
_cell.length_c   1.000
_cell.angle_alpha   90.00
_cell.angle_beta   90.00
_cell.angle_gamma   90.00
#
_symmetry.space_group_name_H-M   'P 1'
#
loop_
_entity.id
_entity.type
_entity.pdbx_description
1 polymer ?
#
loop_
_entity_poly.entity_id
_entity_poly.type
_entity_poly.pdbx_seq_one_letter_code
_entity_poly.pdbx_strand_id
1 'polypeptide(L)'
;PTAICAGASATLTGSGVSTYTWNPGALSGTTVAVTPTATTVYTVVGTTTLGCTATKTVNLVVTPTPTVNATANPTAVCAGSSATLTGSGATTYTWNPGALTGTNVVVTPTATTIYTVTGATAGCTNTKTISLTVNSSPTVTAASNPTILCIGSTATLTAGGASTYTWNPGALAGSTVAVTPTVTTVYTVTGTSATGCTNTKTLSLTVSNPTINATSNPTVLCAGTSATLTGSG
;
A
#
# COMPACT_ATOMS: atom_id res chain seq x y z
N PRO A 1 9.36 -36.85 18.79
CA PRO A 1 10.11 -36.22 17.69
C PRO A 1 11.60 -36.20 18.02
N THR A 2 12.47 -36.41 17.04
CA THR A 2 13.93 -36.35 17.18
C THR A 2 14.48 -34.95 16.91
N ALA A 3 13.64 -34.04 16.42
CA ALA A 3 13.95 -32.64 16.19
C ALA A 3 12.74 -31.75 16.54
N ILE A 4 13.01 -30.61 17.16
CA ILE A 4 12.01 -29.58 17.54
C ILE A 4 12.57 -28.18 17.29
N CYS A 5 11.69 -27.18 17.30
CA CYS A 5 12.11 -25.78 17.29
C CYS A 5 12.56 -25.33 18.67
N ALA A 6 13.46 -24.37 18.75
CA ALA A 6 13.94 -23.79 20.00
C ALA A 6 12.76 -23.33 20.89
N GLY A 7 12.73 -23.81 22.16
CA GLY A 7 11.65 -23.52 23.10
C GLY A 7 10.34 -24.31 22.89
N ALA A 8 10.24 -25.15 21.87
CA ALA A 8 9.10 -26.05 21.71
C ALA A 8 9.18 -27.20 22.73
N SER A 9 8.03 -27.77 23.11
CA SER A 9 7.94 -28.88 24.05
C SER A 9 8.17 -30.22 23.34
N ALA A 10 8.98 -31.08 23.96
CA ALA A 10 9.13 -32.49 23.61
C ALA A 10 8.87 -33.35 24.83
N THR A 11 8.34 -34.56 24.60
CA THR A 11 8.12 -35.56 25.63
C THR A 11 9.19 -36.64 25.50
N LEU A 12 9.92 -36.89 26.59
CA LEU A 12 10.85 -37.99 26.70
C LEU A 12 10.17 -39.10 27.51
N THR A 13 10.30 -40.37 27.04
CA THR A 13 9.65 -41.52 27.67
C THR A 13 10.69 -42.62 27.93
N GLY A 14 10.74 -43.11 29.16
CA GLY A 14 11.51 -44.29 29.57
C GLY A 14 10.64 -45.51 29.70
N SER A 15 11.20 -46.70 29.43
CA SER A 15 10.52 -47.99 29.61
C SER A 15 11.48 -49.07 30.04
N GLY A 16 10.96 -50.12 30.72
CA GLY A 16 11.69 -51.32 31.03
C GLY A 16 12.18 -51.46 32.50
N VAL A 17 11.99 -50.37 33.33
CA VAL A 17 12.35 -50.44 34.78
C VAL A 17 11.31 -49.68 35.61
N SER A 18 11.51 -49.66 36.96
CA SER A 18 10.50 -49.13 37.89
C SER A 18 10.53 -47.62 38.06
N THR A 19 11.70 -46.97 38.03
CA THR A 19 11.85 -45.52 38.22
C THR A 19 12.86 -44.93 37.19
N TYR A 20 12.71 -43.64 36.89
CA TYR A 20 13.54 -42.93 35.91
C TYR A 20 13.94 -41.56 36.44
N THR A 21 15.22 -41.20 36.24
CA THR A 21 15.73 -39.83 36.45
C THR A 21 16.41 -39.37 35.19
N TRP A 22 16.06 -38.16 34.73
CA TRP A 22 16.53 -37.57 33.48
C TRP A 22 17.43 -36.36 33.74
N ASN A 23 18.56 -36.28 33.06
CA ASN A 23 19.49 -35.17 33.11
C ASN A 23 19.77 -34.64 31.70
N PRO A 24 19.95 -33.32 31.51
CA PRO A 24 19.91 -32.26 32.53
C PRO A 24 18.48 -32.02 33.03
N GLY A 25 18.40 -31.38 34.23
CA GLY A 25 17.14 -30.95 34.83
C GLY A 25 16.68 -31.82 36.01
N ALA A 26 17.36 -32.95 36.29
CA ALA A 26 17.02 -33.89 37.39
C ALA A 26 15.51 -34.23 37.42
N LEU A 27 14.90 -34.38 36.25
CA LEU A 27 13.47 -34.66 36.10
C LEU A 27 13.23 -36.15 36.45
N SER A 28 12.15 -36.43 37.15
CA SER A 28 11.78 -37.81 37.56
C SER A 28 10.44 -38.20 36.93
N GLY A 29 10.34 -39.46 36.50
CA GLY A 29 9.12 -40.03 35.94
C GLY A 29 9.37 -40.83 34.65
N THR A 30 8.42 -41.72 34.34
CA THR A 30 8.41 -42.50 33.11
C THR A 30 8.29 -41.60 31.88
N THR A 31 7.59 -40.47 32.03
CA THR A 31 7.38 -39.48 30.99
C THR A 31 7.66 -38.09 31.53
N VAL A 32 8.53 -37.32 30.86
CA VAL A 32 8.87 -35.94 31.22
C VAL A 32 8.78 -35.03 30.04
N ALA A 33 8.28 -33.81 30.24
CA ALA A 33 8.25 -32.76 29.23
C ALA A 33 9.48 -31.86 29.35
N VAL A 34 10.12 -31.53 28.25
CA VAL A 34 11.31 -30.67 28.18
C VAL A 34 11.11 -29.61 27.09
N THR A 35 11.69 -28.41 27.29
CA THR A 35 11.59 -27.27 26.36
C THR A 35 12.99 -26.67 26.09
N PRO A 36 13.90 -27.43 25.47
CA PRO A 36 15.26 -26.95 25.27
C PRO A 36 15.32 -25.85 24.19
N THR A 37 16.22 -24.92 24.39
CA THR A 37 16.51 -23.83 23.41
C THR A 37 17.71 -24.12 22.52
N ALA A 38 18.47 -25.21 22.84
CA ALA A 38 19.60 -25.69 22.04
C ALA A 38 19.61 -27.22 22.03
N THR A 39 20.23 -27.81 21.01
CA THR A 39 20.40 -29.27 20.90
C THR A 39 20.97 -29.83 22.19
N THR A 40 20.26 -30.76 22.80
CA THR A 40 20.56 -31.28 24.15
C THR A 40 20.56 -32.80 24.14
N VAL A 41 21.60 -33.38 24.73
CA VAL A 41 21.66 -34.79 25.01
C VAL A 41 21.08 -35.03 26.41
N TYR A 42 19.96 -35.75 26.46
CA TYR A 42 19.36 -36.20 27.73
C TYR A 42 19.85 -37.60 28.06
N THR A 43 20.28 -37.76 29.32
CA THR A 43 20.65 -39.05 29.89
C THR A 43 19.56 -39.50 30.85
N VAL A 44 19.00 -40.67 30.64
CA VAL A 44 18.08 -41.30 31.58
C VAL A 44 18.80 -42.37 32.39
N VAL A 45 18.63 -42.32 33.69
CA VAL A 45 19.02 -43.39 34.61
C VAL A 45 17.74 -44.09 35.04
N GLY A 46 17.63 -45.35 34.69
CA GLY A 46 16.52 -46.18 35.08
C GLY A 46 16.93 -47.13 36.22
N THR A 47 16.06 -47.28 37.22
CA THR A 47 16.34 -48.13 38.42
C THR A 47 15.24 -49.16 38.60
N THR A 48 15.63 -50.43 38.81
CA THR A 48 14.71 -51.53 39.12
C THR A 48 14.28 -51.48 40.58
N THR A 49 13.28 -52.28 40.98
CA THR A 49 12.85 -52.45 42.37
C THR A 49 13.95 -53.02 43.30
N LEU A 50 14.94 -53.71 42.72
CA LEU A 50 16.09 -54.26 43.43
C LEU A 50 17.27 -53.28 43.56
N GLY A 51 17.11 -52.03 43.05
CA GLY A 51 18.15 -51.02 43.10
C GLY A 51 19.19 -51.06 41.95
N CYS A 52 19.08 -52.01 40.99
CA CYS A 52 19.99 -52.06 39.85
C CYS A 52 19.68 -50.91 38.88
N THR A 53 20.73 -50.25 38.39
CA THR A 53 20.62 -49.08 37.51
C THR A 53 21.14 -49.39 36.11
N ALA A 54 20.54 -48.73 35.11
CA ALA A 54 21.03 -48.69 33.75
C ALA A 54 20.87 -47.25 33.18
N THR A 55 21.74 -46.87 32.25
CA THR A 55 21.73 -45.54 31.64
C THR A 55 21.54 -45.64 30.14
N LYS A 56 20.81 -44.65 29.57
CA LYS A 56 20.65 -44.47 28.13
C LYS A 56 20.65 -42.97 27.80
N THR A 57 21.12 -42.64 26.62
CA THR A 57 21.08 -41.26 26.14
C THR A 57 20.12 -41.13 24.96
N VAL A 58 19.50 -39.95 24.86
CA VAL A 58 18.74 -39.51 23.68
C VAL A 58 19.19 -38.10 23.28
N ASN A 59 19.54 -37.94 22.01
CA ASN A 59 19.87 -36.61 21.47
C ASN A 59 18.59 -35.98 20.91
N LEU A 60 18.20 -34.85 21.50
CA LEU A 60 17.09 -34.04 20.99
C LEU A 60 17.67 -32.85 20.22
N VAL A 61 17.54 -32.90 18.90
CA VAL A 61 18.01 -31.83 18.00
C VAL A 61 17.08 -30.63 18.11
N VAL A 62 17.64 -29.45 18.33
CA VAL A 62 16.89 -28.18 18.37
C VAL A 62 17.28 -27.32 17.18
N THR A 63 16.31 -27.04 16.34
CA THR A 63 16.45 -26.10 15.23
C THR A 63 16.17 -24.68 15.75
N PRO A 64 17.07 -23.71 15.54
CA PRO A 64 16.82 -22.33 15.93
C PRO A 64 15.63 -21.74 15.15
N THR A 65 14.83 -20.92 15.80
CA THR A 65 13.80 -20.12 15.12
C THR A 65 14.46 -19.05 14.27
N PRO A 66 13.96 -18.77 13.06
CA PRO A 66 14.55 -17.76 12.18
C PRO A 66 14.38 -16.34 12.75
N THR A 67 15.34 -15.45 12.51
CA THR A 67 15.25 -14.03 12.84
C THR A 67 14.62 -13.29 11.67
N VAL A 68 13.29 -13.22 11.63
CA VAL A 68 12.54 -12.62 10.53
C VAL A 68 12.58 -11.09 10.60
N ASN A 69 12.93 -10.45 9.48
CA ASN A 69 12.82 -9.00 9.27
C ASN A 69 11.87 -8.69 8.12
N ALA A 70 11.27 -7.49 8.17
CA ALA A 70 10.36 -6.97 7.15
C ALA A 70 10.70 -5.52 6.81
N THR A 71 10.70 -5.20 5.52
CA THR A 71 10.85 -3.84 5.01
C THR A 71 9.79 -3.55 3.95
N ALA A 72 9.48 -2.27 3.73
CA ALA A 72 8.59 -1.80 2.66
C ALA A 72 9.29 -0.69 1.87
N ASN A 73 9.16 -0.73 0.56
CA ASN A 73 9.68 0.31 -0.31
C ASN A 73 8.65 0.65 -1.42
N PRO A 74 8.14 1.90 -1.45
CA PRO A 74 8.28 2.95 -0.45
C PRO A 74 7.55 2.61 0.88
N THR A 75 7.87 3.30 1.97
CA THR A 75 7.23 3.12 3.29
C THR A 75 5.86 3.81 3.39
N ALA A 76 5.56 4.71 2.46
CA ALA A 76 4.28 5.39 2.31
C ALA A 76 3.90 5.49 0.83
N VAL A 77 2.62 5.29 0.52
CA VAL A 77 2.07 5.32 -0.86
C VAL A 77 0.77 6.11 -0.89
N CYS A 78 0.35 6.53 -2.06
CA CYS A 78 -1.02 7.01 -2.27
C CYS A 78 -1.98 5.82 -2.37
N ALA A 79 -3.25 6.03 -2.01
CA ALA A 79 -4.27 4.99 -2.08
C ALA A 79 -4.30 4.33 -3.48
N GLY A 80 -4.19 3.00 -3.53
CA GLY A 80 -4.14 2.21 -4.76
C GLY A 80 -2.80 2.21 -5.50
N SER A 81 -1.77 2.90 -5.00
CA SER A 81 -0.41 2.80 -5.53
C SER A 81 0.33 1.61 -4.94
N SER A 82 1.35 1.12 -5.65
CA SER A 82 2.08 -0.08 -5.28
C SER A 82 3.25 0.19 -4.33
N ALA A 83 3.52 -0.77 -3.45
CA ALA A 83 4.75 -0.88 -2.69
C ALA A 83 5.26 -2.33 -2.72
N THR A 84 6.57 -2.52 -2.59
CA THR A 84 7.19 -3.83 -2.45
C THR A 84 7.51 -4.08 -0.99
N LEU A 85 7.00 -5.19 -0.44
CA LEU A 85 7.36 -5.70 0.87
C LEU A 85 8.48 -6.74 0.69
N THR A 86 9.51 -6.68 1.51
CA THR A 86 10.64 -7.60 1.47
C THR A 86 10.85 -8.26 2.83
N GLY A 87 10.88 -9.60 2.85
CA GLY A 87 11.21 -10.42 4.00
C GLY A 87 12.66 -10.87 3.97
N SER A 88 13.30 -10.99 5.12
CA SER A 88 14.65 -11.55 5.25
C SER A 88 14.83 -12.32 6.55
N GLY A 89 15.87 -13.19 6.60
CA GLY A 89 16.23 -13.97 7.79
C GLY A 89 15.55 -15.34 7.89
N ALA A 90 14.82 -15.80 6.86
CA ALA A 90 14.23 -17.15 6.77
C ALA A 90 14.37 -17.71 5.35
N THR A 91 13.98 -18.98 5.14
CA THR A 91 14.03 -19.64 3.82
C THR A 91 12.78 -19.39 2.98
N THR A 92 11.62 -19.32 3.62
CA THR A 92 10.33 -19.08 2.95
C THR A 92 9.53 -18.04 3.72
N TYR A 93 8.62 -17.34 3.01
CA TYR A 93 7.84 -16.24 3.59
C TYR A 93 6.38 -16.32 3.14
N THR A 94 5.47 -16.01 4.09
CA THR A 94 4.04 -15.81 3.84
C THR A 94 3.62 -14.49 4.46
N TRP A 95 2.88 -13.65 3.71
CA TRP A 95 2.46 -12.32 4.12
C TRP A 95 0.95 -12.24 4.31
N ASN A 96 0.50 -11.62 5.37
CA ASN A 96 -0.90 -11.29 5.65
C ASN A 96 -1.07 -9.79 5.91
N PRO A 97 -2.20 -9.19 5.48
CA PRO A 97 -3.29 -9.77 4.71
C PRO A 97 -2.89 -10.10 3.27
N GLY A 98 -3.67 -10.97 2.59
CA GLY A 98 -3.51 -11.34 1.19
C GLY A 98 -2.93 -12.74 0.94
N ALA A 99 -2.43 -13.43 1.98
CA ALA A 99 -1.79 -14.76 1.88
C ALA A 99 -0.73 -14.84 0.76
N LEU A 100 0.04 -13.75 0.55
CA LEU A 100 1.06 -13.66 -0.48
C LEU A 100 2.30 -14.45 -0.05
N THR A 101 2.97 -15.07 -1.00
CA THR A 101 4.16 -15.89 -0.74
C THR A 101 5.37 -15.35 -1.52
N GLY A 102 6.54 -15.39 -0.88
CA GLY A 102 7.81 -14.98 -1.50
C GLY A 102 8.60 -13.98 -0.66
N THR A 103 9.88 -13.87 -0.99
CA THR A 103 10.80 -12.91 -0.37
C THR A 103 10.38 -11.46 -0.65
N ASN A 104 9.94 -11.19 -1.87
CA ASN A 104 9.42 -9.89 -2.31
C ASN A 104 7.99 -10.07 -2.80
N VAL A 105 7.08 -9.25 -2.30
CA VAL A 105 5.68 -9.21 -2.72
C VAL A 105 5.26 -7.78 -3.00
N VAL A 106 4.45 -7.58 -4.04
CA VAL A 106 3.90 -6.27 -4.40
C VAL A 106 2.49 -6.16 -3.84
N VAL A 107 2.18 -5.06 -3.18
CA VAL A 107 0.87 -4.76 -2.60
C VAL A 107 0.37 -3.39 -3.06
N THR A 108 -0.96 -3.22 -3.17
CA THR A 108 -1.62 -1.97 -3.61
C THR A 108 -2.74 -1.59 -2.62
N PRO A 109 -2.39 -1.22 -1.38
CA PRO A 109 -3.40 -0.93 -0.36
C PRO A 109 -4.15 0.38 -0.65
N THR A 110 -5.42 0.44 -0.26
CA THR A 110 -6.25 1.64 -0.33
C THR A 110 -6.37 2.37 1.01
N ALA A 111 -5.91 1.74 2.10
CA ALA A 111 -5.83 2.30 3.44
C ALA A 111 -4.56 1.83 4.13
N THR A 112 -4.07 2.60 5.12
CA THR A 112 -2.91 2.21 5.94
C THR A 112 -3.10 0.81 6.50
N THR A 113 -2.16 -0.08 6.19
CA THR A 113 -2.26 -1.52 6.45
C THR A 113 -1.02 -2.01 7.18
N ILE A 114 -1.24 -2.82 8.21
CA ILE A 114 -0.18 -3.56 8.89
C ILE A 114 -0.06 -4.92 8.22
N TYR A 115 1.10 -5.21 7.66
CA TYR A 115 1.44 -6.52 7.10
C TYR A 115 2.25 -7.32 8.11
N THR A 116 1.89 -8.59 8.26
CA THR A 116 2.63 -9.56 9.06
C THR A 116 3.29 -10.55 8.11
N VAL A 117 4.62 -10.67 8.18
CA VAL A 117 5.34 -11.74 7.51
C VAL A 117 5.61 -12.87 8.48
N THR A 118 5.31 -14.09 8.07
CA THR A 118 5.75 -15.34 8.72
C THR A 118 6.89 -15.92 7.90
N GLY A 119 8.08 -15.96 8.48
CA GLY A 119 9.24 -16.63 7.88
C GLY A 119 9.40 -18.03 8.44
N ALA A 120 9.72 -19.01 7.58
CA ALA A 120 9.98 -20.39 7.99
C ALA A 120 11.36 -20.86 7.53
N THR A 121 12.05 -21.62 8.38
CA THR A 121 13.32 -22.31 8.09
C THR A 121 13.31 -23.65 8.79
N ALA A 122 13.50 -24.74 8.03
CA ALA A 122 13.49 -26.12 8.52
C ALA A 122 12.28 -26.46 9.42
N GLY A 123 11.09 -25.94 9.06
CA GLY A 123 9.83 -26.14 9.78
C GLY A 123 9.63 -25.25 11.01
N CYS A 124 10.63 -24.45 11.41
CA CYS A 124 10.50 -23.48 12.50
C CYS A 124 10.12 -22.10 11.94
N THR A 125 9.16 -21.43 12.59
CA THR A 125 8.61 -20.17 12.12
C THR A 125 8.83 -19.04 13.11
N ASN A 126 8.89 -17.83 12.59
CA ASN A 126 8.82 -16.60 13.36
C ASN A 126 8.10 -15.52 12.54
N THR A 127 7.65 -14.47 13.19
CA THR A 127 6.85 -13.42 12.56
C THR A 127 7.44 -12.03 12.79
N LYS A 128 7.17 -11.12 11.84
CA LYS A 128 7.47 -9.69 11.95
C LYS A 128 6.33 -8.89 11.33
N THR A 129 6.02 -7.74 11.91
CA THR A 129 5.03 -6.80 11.37
C THR A 129 5.71 -5.58 10.78
N ILE A 130 5.08 -4.99 9.76
CA ILE A 130 5.44 -3.70 9.18
C ILE A 130 4.17 -2.93 8.83
N SER A 131 4.15 -1.63 9.11
CA SER A 131 3.07 -0.74 8.72
C SER A 131 3.42 -0.05 7.40
N LEU A 132 2.53 -0.15 6.42
CA LEU A 132 2.59 0.62 5.17
C LEU A 132 1.57 1.74 5.25
N THR A 133 2.05 2.98 5.29
CA THR A 133 1.20 4.17 5.37
C THR A 133 0.56 4.44 4.02
N VAL A 134 -0.75 4.68 4.00
CA VAL A 134 -1.48 5.10 2.79
C VAL A 134 -2.01 6.52 2.97
N ASN A 135 -1.53 7.41 2.10
CA ASN A 135 -1.96 8.80 2.02
C ASN A 135 -3.19 8.90 1.12
N SER A 136 -4.20 9.64 1.53
CA SER A 136 -5.39 9.89 0.72
C SER A 136 -5.08 10.85 -0.44
N SER A 137 -5.70 10.62 -1.60
CA SER A 137 -5.71 11.59 -2.69
C SER A 137 -6.58 12.80 -2.31
N PRO A 138 -6.23 14.02 -2.74
CA PRO A 138 -6.99 15.22 -2.44
C PRO A 138 -8.35 15.21 -3.14
N THR A 139 -9.37 15.86 -2.54
CA THR A 139 -10.66 16.10 -3.18
C THR A 139 -10.61 17.42 -3.94
N VAL A 140 -10.22 17.37 -5.22
CA VAL A 140 -10.02 18.56 -6.06
C VAL A 140 -11.37 19.13 -6.52
N THR A 141 -11.55 20.44 -6.32
CA THR A 141 -12.67 21.21 -6.87
C THR A 141 -12.17 22.17 -7.93
N ALA A 142 -13.03 22.52 -8.92
CA ALA A 142 -12.74 23.47 -9.98
C ALA A 142 -13.98 24.32 -10.28
N ALA A 143 -13.78 25.62 -10.48
CA ALA A 143 -14.81 26.56 -10.89
C ALA A 143 -14.23 27.58 -11.87
N SER A 144 -15.09 28.25 -12.65
CA SER A 144 -14.73 29.39 -13.50
C SER A 144 -15.69 30.55 -13.28
N ASN A 145 -15.17 31.77 -13.40
CA ASN A 145 -15.97 32.97 -13.41
C ASN A 145 -15.45 33.93 -14.49
N PRO A 146 -16.27 34.25 -15.52
CA PRO A 146 -17.58 33.66 -15.84
C PRO A 146 -17.46 32.21 -16.36
N THR A 147 -18.61 31.50 -16.48
CA THR A 147 -18.69 30.14 -17.07
C THR A 147 -18.89 30.17 -18.58
N ILE A 148 -19.38 31.31 -19.10
CA ILE A 148 -19.57 31.60 -20.52
C ILE A 148 -18.98 32.96 -20.78
N LEU A 149 -18.22 33.12 -21.88
CA LEU A 149 -17.60 34.39 -22.27
C LEU A 149 -17.61 34.57 -23.76
N CYS A 150 -17.48 35.85 -24.20
CA CYS A 150 -17.26 36.16 -25.60
C CYS A 150 -15.81 35.86 -25.99
N ILE A 151 -15.56 35.55 -27.26
CA ILE A 151 -14.20 35.36 -27.79
C ILE A 151 -13.28 36.54 -27.40
N GLY A 152 -12.07 36.20 -26.91
CA GLY A 152 -11.06 37.20 -26.50
C GLY A 152 -11.28 37.78 -25.07
N SER A 153 -12.36 37.44 -24.38
CA SER A 153 -12.59 37.84 -23.01
C SER A 153 -11.84 36.93 -22.06
N THR A 154 -11.58 37.41 -20.83
CA THR A 154 -10.86 36.68 -19.79
C THR A 154 -11.82 36.03 -18.78
N ALA A 155 -11.54 34.80 -18.41
CA ALA A 155 -12.16 34.13 -17.28
C ALA A 155 -11.10 33.77 -16.21
N THR A 156 -11.54 33.74 -14.97
CA THR A 156 -10.73 33.28 -13.84
C THR A 156 -11.13 31.84 -13.50
N LEU A 157 -10.16 30.91 -13.54
CA LEU A 157 -10.33 29.56 -13.05
C LEU A 157 -9.86 29.49 -11.61
N THR A 158 -10.61 28.80 -10.75
CA THR A 158 -10.27 28.58 -9.34
C THR A 158 -10.30 27.11 -9.01
N ALA A 159 -9.34 26.64 -8.20
CA ALA A 159 -9.26 25.28 -7.69
C ALA A 159 -9.15 25.27 -6.18
N GLY A 160 -9.65 24.21 -5.55
CA GLY A 160 -9.59 23.97 -4.12
C GLY A 160 -9.39 22.50 -3.76
N GLY A 161 -9.09 22.22 -2.48
CA GLY A 161 -9.01 20.87 -1.93
C GLY A 161 -7.65 20.17 -2.04
N ALA A 162 -6.58 20.86 -2.51
CA ALA A 162 -5.21 20.35 -2.57
C ALA A 162 -4.19 21.41 -2.11
N SER A 163 -2.91 21.05 -2.04
CA SER A 163 -1.83 21.98 -1.64
C SER A 163 -1.27 22.78 -2.84
N THR A 164 -1.19 22.16 -4.00
CA THR A 164 -0.74 22.81 -5.25
C THR A 164 -1.62 22.38 -6.42
N TYR A 165 -1.63 23.20 -7.50
CA TYR A 165 -2.49 22.99 -8.66
C TYR A 165 -1.74 23.27 -9.96
N THR A 166 -2.04 22.47 -10.98
CA THR A 166 -1.60 22.66 -12.36
C THR A 166 -2.78 22.48 -13.30
N TRP A 167 -3.00 23.45 -14.21
CA TRP A 167 -4.10 23.47 -15.16
C TRP A 167 -3.63 23.16 -16.58
N ASN A 168 -4.37 22.34 -17.30
CA ASN A 168 -4.20 22.05 -18.71
C ASN A 168 -5.49 22.34 -19.49
N PRO A 169 -5.39 22.86 -20.73
CA PRO A 169 -4.18 23.24 -21.46
C PRO A 169 -3.50 24.47 -20.86
N GLY A 170 -2.22 24.65 -21.18
CA GLY A 170 -1.45 25.84 -20.80
C GLY A 170 -0.44 25.63 -19.68
N ALA A 171 -0.46 24.49 -18.97
CA ALA A 171 0.43 24.18 -17.83
C ALA A 171 0.49 25.30 -16.77
N LEU A 172 -0.67 25.96 -16.51
CA LEU A 172 -0.75 27.11 -15.60
C LEU A 172 -0.72 26.60 -14.16
N ALA A 173 0.10 27.22 -13.33
CA ALA A 173 0.26 26.86 -11.92
C ALA A 173 -0.49 27.85 -11.01
N GLY A 174 -1.16 27.33 -9.97
CA GLY A 174 -1.82 28.13 -8.95
C GLY A 174 -3.26 27.73 -8.68
N SER A 175 -3.76 28.09 -7.50
CA SER A 175 -5.17 27.89 -7.13
C SER A 175 -6.12 28.82 -7.89
N THR A 176 -5.60 29.91 -8.47
CA THR A 176 -6.34 30.88 -9.25
C THR A 176 -5.50 31.27 -10.48
N VAL A 177 -6.05 31.11 -11.67
CA VAL A 177 -5.39 31.45 -12.95
C VAL A 177 -6.37 32.17 -13.87
N ALA A 178 -5.86 33.12 -14.68
CA ALA A 178 -6.62 33.80 -15.72
C ALA A 178 -6.38 33.15 -17.08
N VAL A 179 -7.43 32.95 -17.87
CA VAL A 179 -7.39 32.36 -19.21
C VAL A 179 -8.23 33.17 -20.21
N THR A 180 -7.80 33.23 -21.47
CA THR A 180 -8.48 33.93 -22.58
C THR A 180 -8.66 32.97 -23.74
N PRO A 181 -9.54 31.97 -23.65
CA PRO A 181 -9.74 31.01 -24.72
C PRO A 181 -10.47 31.63 -25.89
N THR A 182 -10.12 31.24 -27.12
CA THR A 182 -10.78 31.68 -28.36
C THR A 182 -11.85 30.69 -28.85
N VAL A 183 -11.90 29.51 -28.24
CA VAL A 183 -12.89 28.45 -28.50
C VAL A 183 -13.30 27.80 -27.17
N THR A 184 -14.49 27.18 -27.12
CA THR A 184 -14.93 26.39 -26.00
C THR A 184 -13.86 25.38 -25.62
N THR A 185 -13.37 25.45 -24.39
CA THR A 185 -12.20 24.70 -23.93
C THR A 185 -12.52 23.94 -22.63
N VAL A 186 -12.13 22.67 -22.58
CA VAL A 186 -12.15 21.87 -21.34
C VAL A 186 -10.81 22.02 -20.64
N TYR A 187 -10.85 22.58 -19.44
CA TYR A 187 -9.69 22.66 -18.56
C TYR A 187 -9.70 21.50 -17.57
N THR A 188 -8.54 20.90 -17.37
CA THR A 188 -8.31 19.88 -16.35
C THR A 188 -7.34 20.45 -15.32
N VAL A 189 -7.74 20.50 -14.06
CA VAL A 189 -6.82 20.81 -12.96
C VAL A 189 -6.37 19.52 -12.28
N THR A 190 -5.05 19.41 -12.09
CA THR A 190 -4.43 18.41 -11.22
C THR A 190 -4.07 19.06 -9.90
N GLY A 191 -4.68 18.60 -8.81
CA GLY A 191 -4.34 19.01 -7.47
C GLY A 191 -3.41 17.98 -6.82
N THR A 192 -2.37 18.45 -6.15
CA THR A 192 -1.39 17.64 -5.42
C THR A 192 -1.47 17.95 -3.94
N SER A 193 -1.60 16.94 -3.10
CA SER A 193 -1.57 17.08 -1.63
C SER A 193 -0.15 17.33 -1.11
N ALA A 194 -0.01 17.70 0.16
CA ALA A 194 1.29 17.87 0.82
C ALA A 194 2.11 16.57 0.87
N THR A 195 1.45 15.41 0.77
CA THR A 195 2.10 14.08 0.74
C THR A 195 2.42 13.59 -0.68
N GLY A 196 2.19 14.44 -1.71
CA GLY A 196 2.49 14.13 -3.11
C GLY A 196 1.39 13.34 -3.85
N CYS A 197 0.27 13.02 -3.21
CA CYS A 197 -0.85 12.34 -3.87
C CYS A 197 -1.64 13.31 -4.73
N THR A 198 -2.03 12.87 -5.93
CA THR A 198 -2.71 13.69 -6.92
C THR A 198 -4.15 13.23 -7.16
N ASN A 199 -4.98 14.18 -7.59
CA ASN A 199 -6.29 13.92 -8.16
C ASN A 199 -6.62 15.01 -9.17
N THR A 200 -7.59 14.78 -10.05
CA THR A 200 -7.93 15.70 -11.14
C THR A 200 -9.41 16.07 -11.11
N LYS A 201 -9.71 17.27 -11.63
CA LYS A 201 -11.07 17.73 -11.90
C LYS A 201 -11.09 18.45 -13.25
N THR A 202 -12.14 18.21 -14.02
CA THR A 202 -12.37 18.91 -15.30
C THR A 202 -13.46 19.97 -15.16
N LEU A 203 -13.35 21.02 -15.97
CA LEU A 203 -14.35 22.05 -16.10
C LEU A 203 -14.40 22.51 -17.59
N SER A 204 -15.59 22.73 -18.13
CA SER A 204 -15.79 23.27 -19.48
C SER A 204 -16.07 24.78 -19.41
N LEU A 205 -15.29 25.58 -20.14
CA LEU A 205 -15.47 27.02 -20.30
C LEU A 205 -15.99 27.28 -21.70
N THR A 206 -17.24 27.76 -21.80
CA THR A 206 -17.92 27.98 -23.06
C THR A 206 -17.52 29.35 -23.65
N VAL A 207 -17.12 29.37 -24.92
CA VAL A 207 -16.84 30.62 -25.63
C VAL A 207 -17.92 30.83 -26.71
N SER A 208 -18.58 31.98 -26.67
CA SER A 208 -19.55 32.44 -27.66
C SER A 208 -18.85 33.38 -28.66
N ASN A 209 -19.02 33.12 -29.91
CA ASN A 209 -18.53 33.95 -31.00
C ASN A 209 -19.72 34.30 -31.90
N PRO A 210 -20.47 35.37 -31.59
CA PRO A 210 -21.60 35.75 -32.41
C PRO A 210 -21.13 36.22 -33.82
N THR A 211 -21.78 35.76 -34.83
CA THR A 211 -21.59 36.25 -36.21
C THR A 211 -22.72 37.21 -36.55
N ILE A 212 -22.38 38.37 -37.07
CA ILE A 212 -23.36 39.34 -37.52
C ILE A 212 -23.23 39.48 -39.05
N ASN A 213 -24.33 39.30 -39.75
CA ASN A 213 -24.42 39.60 -41.17
C ASN A 213 -25.24 40.86 -41.35
N ALA A 214 -24.79 41.72 -42.27
CA ALA A 214 -25.54 42.91 -42.66
C ALA A 214 -25.61 42.98 -44.19
N THR A 215 -26.78 43.24 -44.69
CA THR A 215 -27.02 43.39 -46.13
C THR A 215 -27.83 44.66 -46.43
N SER A 216 -27.63 45.24 -47.58
CA SER A 216 -28.44 46.35 -48.09
C SER A 216 -29.14 45.95 -49.43
N ASN A 217 -30.38 46.34 -49.56
CA ASN A 217 -31.11 46.16 -50.79
C ASN A 217 -31.91 47.43 -51.16
N PRO A 218 -31.65 48.07 -52.30
CA PRO A 218 -30.57 47.81 -53.28
C PRO A 218 -29.17 48.17 -52.68
N THR A 219 -28.09 47.67 -53.33
CA THR A 219 -26.69 47.99 -52.98
C THR A 219 -26.21 49.33 -53.58
N VAL A 220 -26.92 49.82 -54.56
CA VAL A 220 -26.67 51.14 -55.23
C VAL A 220 -27.97 51.89 -55.25
N LEU A 221 -27.93 53.21 -54.93
CA LEU A 221 -29.09 54.09 -54.86
C LEU A 221 -28.87 55.32 -55.71
N CYS A 222 -29.98 55.82 -56.34
CA CYS A 222 -30.04 57.18 -56.90
C CYS A 222 -30.29 58.14 -55.71
N ALA A 223 -29.85 59.42 -55.90
CA ALA A 223 -30.09 60.48 -54.95
C ALA A 223 -31.58 60.61 -54.63
N GLY A 224 -31.96 60.61 -53.35
CA GLY A 224 -33.34 60.71 -52.86
C GLY A 224 -34.15 59.43 -52.79
N THR A 225 -33.56 58.25 -53.10
CA THR A 225 -34.20 56.92 -52.89
C THR A 225 -33.74 56.27 -51.62
N SER A 226 -34.49 55.28 -51.13
CA SER A 226 -34.21 54.56 -49.91
C SER A 226 -33.77 53.12 -50.16
N ALA A 227 -32.88 52.57 -49.25
CA ALA A 227 -32.57 51.16 -49.24
C ALA A 227 -33.01 50.55 -47.87
N THR A 228 -33.28 49.27 -47.90
CA THR A 228 -33.52 48.48 -46.69
C THR A 228 -32.20 47.90 -46.23
N LEU A 229 -31.83 48.16 -44.99
CA LEU A 229 -30.70 47.49 -44.30
C LEU A 229 -31.26 46.36 -43.44
N THR A 230 -30.72 45.19 -43.66
CA THR A 230 -31.12 43.99 -42.89
C THR A 230 -29.90 43.45 -42.13
N GLY A 231 -30.04 43.31 -40.82
CA GLY A 231 -29.06 42.64 -39.94
C GLY A 231 -29.62 41.29 -39.50
N SER A 232 -28.76 40.27 -39.47
CA SER A 232 -29.05 38.94 -38.90
C SER A 232 -27.83 38.39 -38.18
N GLY A 233 -28.06 37.64 -37.05
CA GLY A 233 -27.00 37.06 -36.27
C GLY A 233 -27.47 35.79 -35.53
#